data_8c016c10af62b9be4a941ef76e1650e3
#
_entry.id   8c016c10af62b9be4a941ef76e1650e3
#
_cell.length_a   1.000
_cell.length_b   1.000
_cell.length_c   1.000
_cell.angle_alpha   90.00
_cell.angle_beta   90.00
_cell.angle_gamma   90.00
#
_symmetry.space_group_name_H-M   'P 1'
#
loop_
_entity.id
_entity.type
_entity.pdbx_description
1 polymer ?
#
loop_
_entity_poly.entity_id
_entity_poly.type
_entity_poly.pdbx_seq_one_letter_code
_entity_poly.pdbx_strand_id
1 'polypeptide(L)'
;ATTEIYTLSLHDALPIYYLEPGSSVRPSNIVYDRAGSSIACAQAELFDFDAIFADADWFHFTGITPALSDSAARLTEAALKAAKAHGLTVSVDLNFRKKLWSQEKAREVMTNLMQYVDVCIGNEEDAEKVLGFKPEGSDIMSGNLELSGYMNIFGQMADRFGFRYIASSLRESHSASNNGWSACIMDGKT
;
A
#
# COMPACT_ATOMS: atom_id res chain seq x y z
N ALA A 1 3.33 -28.40 -14.04
CA ALA A 1 3.03 -28.13 -12.63
C ALA A 1 2.34 -26.76 -12.45
N THR A 2 2.72 -25.74 -13.23
CA THR A 2 2.17 -24.37 -13.14
C THR A 2 0.69 -24.28 -13.54
N THR A 3 0.24 -25.14 -14.46
CA THR A 3 -1.14 -25.10 -14.98
C THR A 3 -2.18 -25.57 -13.97
N GLU A 4 -1.83 -26.50 -13.10
CA GLU A 4 -2.75 -27.00 -12.06
C GLU A 4 -3.00 -26.00 -10.92
N ILE A 5 -1.98 -25.22 -10.56
CA ILE A 5 -2.12 -24.17 -9.52
C ILE A 5 -3.08 -23.07 -10.00
N TYR A 6 -3.00 -22.67 -11.26
CA TYR A 6 -3.94 -21.71 -11.85
C TYR A 6 -5.37 -22.22 -11.90
N THR A 7 -5.58 -23.49 -12.14
CA THR A 7 -6.91 -24.08 -12.27
C THR A 7 -7.62 -24.22 -10.91
N LEU A 8 -6.88 -24.53 -9.85
CA LEU A 8 -7.42 -24.59 -8.47
C LEU A 8 -7.69 -23.20 -7.89
N SER A 9 -6.93 -22.19 -8.29
CA SER A 9 -7.07 -20.80 -7.81
C SER A 9 -8.27 -20.08 -8.40
N LEU A 10 -8.71 -20.42 -9.59
CA LEU A 10 -9.74 -19.68 -10.32
C LEU A 10 -11.18 -20.07 -9.94
N HIS A 11 -11.40 -21.19 -9.25
CA HIS A 11 -12.76 -21.70 -9.03
C HIS A 11 -13.39 -21.41 -7.67
N ASP A 12 -12.62 -21.18 -6.60
CA ASP A 12 -13.24 -21.22 -5.26
C ASP A 12 -12.94 -20.05 -4.31
N ALA A 13 -12.11 -19.06 -4.65
CA ALA A 13 -11.75 -18.05 -3.66
C ALA A 13 -11.26 -16.70 -4.21
N LEU A 14 -11.95 -16.15 -5.20
CA LEU A 14 -11.68 -14.76 -5.63
C LEU A 14 -12.21 -13.78 -4.58
N PRO A 15 -11.47 -12.69 -4.31
CA PRO A 15 -12.03 -11.62 -3.49
C PRO A 15 -13.20 -10.96 -4.22
N ILE A 16 -14.32 -10.83 -3.53
CA ILE A 16 -15.55 -10.23 -4.07
C ILE A 16 -15.82 -8.91 -3.36
N TYR A 17 -16.44 -7.98 -4.05
CA TYR A 17 -17.01 -6.81 -3.43
C TYR A 17 -18.45 -6.56 -3.92
N TYR A 18 -19.27 -6.04 -3.03
CA TYR A 18 -20.63 -5.62 -3.31
C TYR A 18 -20.69 -4.11 -3.26
N LEU A 19 -21.04 -3.48 -4.39
CA LEU A 19 -21.20 -2.03 -4.48
C LEU A 19 -22.69 -1.69 -4.36
N GLU A 20 -23.01 -0.91 -3.34
CA GLU A 20 -24.29 -0.22 -3.21
C GLU A 20 -24.11 1.23 -3.67
N PRO A 21 -24.59 1.60 -4.87
CA PRO A 21 -24.42 2.96 -5.39
C PRO A 21 -25.08 4.00 -4.47
N GLY A 22 -24.39 5.11 -4.27
CA GLY A 22 -24.95 6.26 -3.59
C GLY A 22 -26.03 6.95 -4.42
N SER A 23 -26.95 7.63 -3.76
CA SER A 23 -27.98 8.45 -4.40
C SER A 23 -28.23 9.71 -3.58
N SER A 24 -28.21 10.86 -4.23
CA SER A 24 -28.42 12.17 -3.60
C SER A 24 -27.45 12.42 -2.43
N VAL A 25 -27.97 12.51 -1.21
CA VAL A 25 -27.16 12.72 0.03
C VAL A 25 -26.61 11.42 0.63
N ARG A 26 -27.05 10.27 0.14
CA ARG A 26 -26.56 8.97 0.63
C ARG A 26 -25.27 8.59 -0.09
N PRO A 27 -24.14 8.41 0.63
CA PRO A 27 -22.89 7.95 0.04
C PRO A 27 -23.03 6.51 -0.48
N SER A 28 -22.18 6.13 -1.43
CA SER A 28 -22.03 4.74 -1.83
C SER A 28 -21.44 3.91 -0.68
N ASN A 29 -21.85 2.65 -0.60
CA ASN A 29 -21.32 1.68 0.35
C ASN A 29 -20.68 0.52 -0.40
N ILE A 30 -19.49 0.08 0.06
CA ILE A 30 -18.80 -1.08 -0.50
C ILE A 30 -18.55 -2.07 0.62
N VAL A 31 -19.05 -3.29 0.42
CA VAL A 31 -18.77 -4.43 1.29
C VAL A 31 -17.78 -5.32 0.55
N TYR A 32 -16.64 -5.59 1.18
CA TYR A 32 -15.61 -6.47 0.65
C TYR A 32 -15.68 -7.84 1.33
N ASP A 33 -15.70 -8.90 0.54
CA ASP A 33 -15.49 -10.26 0.98
C ASP A 33 -14.11 -10.73 0.49
N ARG A 34 -13.12 -10.69 1.37
CA ARG A 34 -11.72 -11.03 1.09
C ARG A 34 -11.19 -12.15 1.98
N ALA A 35 -11.93 -12.48 3.04
CA ALA A 35 -11.54 -13.53 3.97
C ALA A 35 -11.54 -14.89 3.23
N GLY A 36 -10.46 -15.68 3.42
CA GLY A 36 -10.33 -16.97 2.76
C GLY A 36 -10.11 -16.92 1.23
N SER A 37 -9.90 -15.73 0.65
CA SER A 37 -9.53 -15.65 -0.76
C SER A 37 -8.17 -16.31 -1.03
N SER A 38 -7.93 -16.73 -2.29
CA SER A 38 -6.68 -17.40 -2.67
C SER A 38 -5.45 -16.60 -2.25
N ILE A 39 -5.44 -15.29 -2.44
CA ILE A 39 -4.32 -14.43 -2.04
C ILE A 39 -4.19 -14.32 -0.52
N ALA A 40 -5.32 -14.31 0.23
CA ALA A 40 -5.28 -14.27 1.68
C ALA A 40 -4.75 -15.57 2.31
N CYS A 41 -4.90 -16.70 1.61
CA CYS A 41 -4.46 -18.03 2.05
C CYS A 41 -3.12 -18.46 1.40
N ALA A 42 -2.63 -17.70 0.43
CA ALA A 42 -1.43 -18.04 -0.32
C ALA A 42 -0.19 -18.12 0.58
N GLN A 43 0.67 -19.07 0.29
CA GLN A 43 1.96 -19.28 0.99
C GLN A 43 3.10 -18.97 0.02
N ALA A 44 4.21 -18.44 0.55
CA ALA A 44 5.34 -18.02 -0.27
C ALA A 44 5.96 -19.17 -1.08
N GLU A 45 5.92 -20.38 -0.53
CA GLU A 45 6.46 -21.61 -1.12
C GLU A 45 5.74 -22.05 -2.40
N LEU A 46 4.55 -21.48 -2.68
CA LEU A 46 3.80 -21.73 -3.89
C LEU A 46 4.31 -20.94 -5.10
N PHE A 47 5.21 -19.98 -4.88
CA PHE A 47 5.68 -19.05 -5.91
C PHE A 47 7.16 -19.29 -6.23
N ASP A 48 7.45 -19.52 -7.51
CA ASP A 48 8.81 -19.50 -8.04
C ASP A 48 9.19 -18.04 -8.36
N PHE A 49 9.72 -17.34 -7.35
CA PHE A 49 10.10 -15.94 -7.51
C PHE A 49 11.25 -15.74 -8.50
N ASP A 50 12.14 -16.72 -8.65
CA ASP A 50 13.21 -16.63 -9.64
C ASP A 50 12.65 -16.62 -11.05
N ALA A 51 11.67 -17.49 -11.35
CA ALA A 51 10.98 -17.48 -12.62
C ALA A 51 10.10 -16.24 -12.82
N ILE A 52 9.44 -15.74 -11.75
CA ILE A 52 8.55 -14.58 -11.82
C ILE A 52 9.35 -13.30 -12.11
N PHE A 53 10.55 -13.15 -11.53
CA PHE A 53 11.35 -11.94 -11.62
C PHE A 53 12.47 -11.99 -12.66
N ALA A 54 12.59 -13.09 -13.42
CA ALA A 54 13.67 -13.30 -14.39
C ALA A 54 13.83 -12.14 -15.39
N ASP A 55 12.72 -11.60 -15.88
CA ASP A 55 12.68 -10.52 -16.87
C ASP A 55 12.02 -9.23 -16.34
N ALA A 56 11.99 -9.06 -15.01
CA ALA A 56 11.37 -7.91 -14.37
C ALA A 56 12.41 -6.86 -13.98
N ASP A 57 12.07 -5.58 -14.12
CA ASP A 57 12.87 -4.44 -13.64
C ASP A 57 12.23 -3.76 -12.42
N TRP A 58 10.92 -4.02 -12.21
CA TRP A 58 10.15 -3.31 -11.19
C TRP A 58 9.13 -4.24 -10.54
N PHE A 59 9.05 -4.18 -9.21
CA PHE A 59 8.03 -4.85 -8.42
C PHE A 59 7.20 -3.82 -7.65
N HIS A 60 5.89 -3.84 -7.82
CA HIS A 60 4.95 -2.99 -7.09
C HIS A 60 4.04 -3.83 -6.20
N PHE A 61 3.83 -3.37 -4.96
CA PHE A 61 2.82 -3.95 -4.07
C PHE A 61 1.99 -2.86 -3.38
N THR A 62 0.86 -3.26 -2.83
CA THR A 62 0.00 -2.40 -2.03
C THR A 62 -0.08 -2.89 -0.60
N GLY A 63 -0.16 -1.97 0.38
CA GLY A 63 -0.36 -2.29 1.79
C GLY A 63 -1.66 -3.05 2.09
N ILE A 64 -2.57 -3.18 1.12
CA ILE A 64 -3.74 -4.04 1.25
C ILE A 64 -3.33 -5.52 1.33
N THR A 65 -2.37 -5.95 0.50
CA THR A 65 -1.98 -7.36 0.42
C THR A 65 -1.51 -7.92 1.77
N PRO A 66 -0.50 -7.34 2.45
CA PRO A 66 -0.06 -7.84 3.75
C PRO A 66 -1.12 -7.69 4.86
N ALA A 67 -2.13 -6.83 4.65
CA ALA A 67 -3.23 -6.64 5.59
C ALA A 67 -4.30 -7.74 5.55
N LEU A 68 -4.32 -8.59 4.51
CA LEU A 68 -5.33 -9.62 4.34
C LEU A 68 -5.19 -10.75 5.35
N SER A 69 -3.96 -11.14 5.68
CA SER A 69 -3.66 -12.21 6.63
C SER A 69 -2.16 -12.23 6.99
N ASP A 70 -1.80 -12.96 8.05
CA ASP A 70 -0.39 -13.20 8.37
C ASP A 70 0.33 -14.01 7.27
N SER A 71 -0.38 -14.88 6.54
CA SER A 71 0.19 -15.59 5.39
C SER A 71 0.51 -14.63 4.25
N ALA A 72 -0.42 -13.75 3.91
CA ALA A 72 -0.20 -12.72 2.88
C ALA A 72 0.92 -11.73 3.25
N ALA A 73 1.08 -11.41 4.55
CA ALA A 73 2.19 -10.59 5.03
C ALA A 73 3.55 -11.29 4.82
N ARG A 74 3.65 -12.58 5.16
CA ARG A 74 4.87 -13.39 4.91
C ARG A 74 5.14 -13.55 3.42
N LEU A 75 4.11 -13.79 2.60
CA LEU A 75 4.23 -13.85 1.15
C LEU A 75 4.79 -12.54 0.58
N THR A 76 4.25 -11.40 1.02
CA THR A 76 4.74 -10.08 0.60
C THR A 76 6.20 -9.89 0.97
N GLU A 77 6.61 -10.24 2.18
CA GLU A 77 8.01 -10.15 2.61
C GLU A 77 8.93 -11.05 1.77
N ALA A 78 8.52 -12.28 1.48
CA ALA A 78 9.29 -13.20 0.63
C ALA A 78 9.46 -12.64 -0.79
N ALA A 79 8.38 -12.10 -1.39
CA ALA A 79 8.43 -11.46 -2.70
C ALA A 79 9.37 -10.25 -2.72
N LEU A 80 9.35 -9.43 -1.67
CA LEU A 80 10.24 -8.26 -1.54
C LEU A 80 11.71 -8.66 -1.44
N LYS A 81 12.02 -9.67 -0.65
CA LYS A 81 13.38 -10.23 -0.54
C LYS A 81 13.88 -10.74 -1.88
N ALA A 82 13.05 -11.49 -2.59
CA ALA A 82 13.39 -12.00 -3.92
C ALA A 82 13.55 -10.86 -4.94
N ALA A 83 12.64 -9.88 -4.96
CA ALA A 83 12.75 -8.70 -5.83
C ALA A 83 14.08 -7.96 -5.63
N LYS A 84 14.49 -7.75 -4.37
CA LYS A 84 15.80 -7.11 -4.06
C LYS A 84 16.98 -8.00 -4.44
N ALA A 85 16.90 -9.31 -4.29
CA ALA A 85 17.92 -10.26 -4.74
C ALA A 85 18.11 -10.22 -6.26
N HIS A 86 17.04 -10.01 -7.02
CA HIS A 86 17.07 -9.81 -8.47
C HIS A 86 17.41 -8.37 -8.90
N GLY A 87 17.63 -7.46 -7.96
CA GLY A 87 18.00 -6.07 -8.26
C GLY A 87 16.86 -5.18 -8.75
N LEU A 88 15.60 -5.60 -8.56
CA LEU A 88 14.44 -4.84 -8.99
C LEU A 88 14.28 -3.54 -8.20
N THR A 89 13.74 -2.52 -8.85
CA THR A 89 13.16 -1.37 -8.15
C THR A 89 11.85 -1.77 -7.50
N VAL A 90 11.69 -1.47 -6.21
CA VAL A 90 10.49 -1.82 -5.45
C VAL A 90 9.69 -0.58 -5.12
N SER A 91 8.39 -0.59 -5.43
CA SER A 91 7.47 0.47 -5.03
C SER A 91 6.30 -0.06 -4.20
N VAL A 92 5.77 0.81 -3.33
CA VAL A 92 4.60 0.52 -2.50
C VAL A 92 3.58 1.64 -2.59
N ASP A 93 2.29 1.29 -2.61
CA ASP A 93 1.20 2.17 -2.18
C ASP A 93 0.79 1.75 -0.76
N LEU A 94 1.00 2.63 0.23
CA LEU A 94 0.73 2.34 1.65
C LEU A 94 -0.72 1.95 1.91
N ASN A 95 -1.66 2.61 1.27
CA ASN A 95 -3.06 2.24 1.11
C ASN A 95 -3.72 1.66 2.37
N PHE A 96 -3.63 2.36 3.50
CA PHE A 96 -4.16 1.90 4.78
C PHE A 96 -5.65 1.59 4.72
N ARG A 97 -6.03 0.47 5.31
CA ARG A 97 -7.43 0.03 5.40
C ARG A 97 -7.78 -0.37 6.83
N LYS A 98 -8.37 0.56 7.60
CA LYS A 98 -8.78 0.34 9.02
C LYS A 98 -9.71 -0.86 9.24
N LYS A 99 -10.38 -1.37 8.18
CA LYS A 99 -11.24 -2.55 8.25
C LYS A 99 -10.45 -3.86 8.18
N LEU A 100 -9.17 -3.84 7.77
CA LEU A 100 -8.34 -5.04 7.62
C LEU A 100 -7.43 -5.27 8.83
N TRP A 101 -6.88 -4.21 9.39
CA TRP A 101 -5.96 -4.29 10.53
C TRP A 101 -5.96 -3.02 11.38
N SER A 102 -5.43 -3.13 12.61
CA SER A 102 -5.22 -1.98 13.47
C SER A 102 -4.01 -1.15 13.02
N GLN A 103 -3.90 0.09 13.47
CA GLN A 103 -2.75 0.94 13.18
C GLN A 103 -1.44 0.36 13.73
N GLU A 104 -1.50 -0.26 14.93
CA GLU A 104 -0.35 -0.89 15.57
C GLU A 104 0.18 -2.05 14.73
N LYS A 105 -0.73 -2.93 14.26
CA LYS A 105 -0.36 -4.06 13.39
C LYS A 105 0.15 -3.57 12.03
N ALA A 106 -0.52 -2.58 11.44
CA ALA A 106 -0.06 -1.97 10.19
C ALA A 106 1.35 -1.40 10.33
N ARG A 107 1.62 -0.67 11.41
CA ARG A 107 2.93 -0.08 11.70
C ARG A 107 4.01 -1.14 11.90
N GLU A 108 3.71 -2.17 12.68
CA GLU A 108 4.64 -3.28 12.92
C GLU A 108 5.06 -3.95 11.59
N VAL A 109 4.07 -4.39 10.80
CA VAL A 109 4.32 -5.14 9.56
C VAL A 109 4.95 -4.24 8.50
N MET A 110 4.35 -3.09 8.22
CA MET A 110 4.83 -2.22 7.15
C MET A 110 6.21 -1.62 7.43
N THR A 111 6.52 -1.25 8.67
CA THR A 111 7.88 -0.79 9.03
C THR A 111 8.94 -1.83 8.65
N ASN A 112 8.66 -3.11 8.86
CA ASN A 112 9.56 -4.18 8.48
C ASN A 112 9.67 -4.35 6.95
N LEU A 113 8.59 -4.12 6.22
CA LEU A 113 8.60 -4.23 4.75
C LEU A 113 9.29 -3.04 4.07
N MET A 114 9.26 -1.85 4.68
CA MET A 114 9.81 -0.62 4.10
C MET A 114 11.32 -0.68 3.84
N GLN A 115 12.08 -1.52 4.55
CA GLN A 115 13.51 -1.72 4.30
C GLN A 115 13.84 -2.22 2.88
N TYR A 116 12.86 -2.76 2.15
CA TYR A 116 13.02 -3.28 0.79
C TYR A 116 12.52 -2.30 -0.27
N VAL A 117 11.95 -1.16 0.13
CA VAL A 117 11.23 -0.24 -0.76
C VAL A 117 12.13 0.89 -1.24
N ASP A 118 12.11 1.15 -2.53
CA ASP A 118 12.80 2.29 -3.15
C ASP A 118 11.87 3.49 -3.39
N VAL A 119 10.58 3.23 -3.66
CA VAL A 119 9.57 4.26 -3.97
C VAL A 119 8.34 4.08 -3.10
N CYS A 120 8.05 5.07 -2.26
CA CYS A 120 6.87 5.05 -1.38
C CYS A 120 5.78 5.98 -1.92
N ILE A 121 4.57 5.44 -2.07
CA ILE A 121 3.37 6.20 -2.48
C ILE A 121 2.37 6.11 -1.34
N GLY A 122 1.78 7.25 -0.98
CA GLY A 122 0.78 7.33 0.07
C GLY A 122 0.39 8.78 0.35
N ASN A 123 -0.68 8.98 1.09
CA ASN A 123 -1.06 10.30 1.57
C ASN A 123 -0.56 10.53 3.00
N GLU A 124 -0.80 11.71 3.56
CA GLU A 124 -0.42 12.08 4.92
C GLU A 124 -1.06 11.17 5.99
N GLU A 125 -2.31 10.75 5.76
CA GLU A 125 -3.02 9.83 6.66
C GLU A 125 -2.36 8.45 6.67
N ASP A 126 -1.94 7.96 5.51
CA ASP A 126 -1.20 6.71 5.38
C ASP A 126 0.17 6.80 6.06
N ALA A 127 0.92 7.90 5.85
CA ALA A 127 2.21 8.12 6.50
C ALA A 127 2.10 8.14 8.03
N GLU A 128 1.08 8.79 8.57
CA GLU A 128 0.84 8.82 10.01
C GLU A 128 0.41 7.44 10.55
N LYS A 129 -0.61 6.82 9.97
CA LYS A 129 -1.22 5.61 10.51
C LYS A 129 -0.36 4.38 10.31
N VAL A 130 0.30 4.28 9.15
CA VAL A 130 1.09 3.10 8.78
C VAL A 130 2.53 3.20 9.27
N LEU A 131 3.16 4.37 9.16
CA LEU A 131 4.59 4.54 9.45
C LEU A 131 4.86 5.40 10.70
N GLY A 132 3.85 6.10 11.19
CA GLY A 132 3.93 6.88 12.43
C GLY A 132 4.51 8.28 12.28
N PHE A 133 4.65 8.79 11.06
CA PHE A 133 5.11 10.15 10.80
C PHE A 133 3.95 11.13 10.91
N LYS A 134 4.05 12.07 11.86
CA LYS A 134 3.05 13.11 12.08
C LYS A 134 3.56 14.44 11.57
N PRO A 135 2.73 15.22 10.87
CA PRO A 135 3.08 16.59 10.54
C PRO A 135 3.21 17.40 11.83
N GLU A 136 4.33 18.11 11.98
CA GLU A 136 4.52 19.05 13.09
C GLU A 136 3.74 20.32 12.78
N GLY A 137 2.80 20.69 13.67
CA GLY A 137 2.12 21.99 13.66
C GLY A 137 0.99 22.19 12.67
N SER A 138 0.51 21.15 12.00
CA SER A 138 -0.62 21.26 11.07
C SER A 138 -1.86 20.54 11.58
N ASP A 139 -2.99 21.21 11.44
CA ASP A 139 -4.32 20.66 11.70
C ASP A 139 -4.75 19.84 10.48
N ILE A 140 -4.45 18.54 10.47
CA ILE A 140 -4.79 17.60 9.39
C ILE A 140 -6.31 17.59 9.12
N MET A 141 -7.10 17.99 10.11
CA MET A 141 -8.56 18.04 10.04
C MET A 141 -9.08 19.15 9.11
N SER A 142 -8.27 20.16 8.78
CA SER A 142 -8.67 21.28 7.92
C SER A 142 -8.46 21.06 6.42
N GLY A 143 -7.79 19.97 6.01
CA GLY A 143 -7.50 19.69 4.61
C GLY A 143 -6.50 20.65 3.94
N ASN A 144 -5.84 21.52 4.72
CA ASN A 144 -4.87 22.51 4.28
C ASN A 144 -3.48 22.16 4.83
N LEU A 145 -2.93 21.02 4.44
CA LEU A 145 -1.51 20.78 4.69
C LEU A 145 -0.69 21.64 3.71
N GLU A 146 0.04 22.59 4.24
CA GLU A 146 0.97 23.35 3.40
C GLU A 146 2.07 22.43 2.84
N LEU A 147 2.55 22.71 1.65
CA LEU A 147 3.60 21.92 0.98
C LEU A 147 4.84 21.70 1.87
N SER A 148 5.15 22.66 2.74
CA SER A 148 6.21 22.56 3.75
C SER A 148 6.00 21.41 4.74
N GLY A 149 4.75 21.12 5.12
CA GLY A 149 4.42 19.99 6.01
C GLY A 149 4.67 18.64 5.35
N TYR A 150 4.35 18.50 4.05
CA TYR A 150 4.68 17.30 3.29
C TYR A 150 6.18 17.09 3.16
N MET A 151 6.93 18.14 2.85
CA MET A 151 8.39 18.08 2.72
C MET A 151 9.06 17.62 4.02
N ASN A 152 8.57 18.07 5.18
CA ASN A 152 9.09 17.63 6.48
C ASN A 152 8.82 16.13 6.71
N ILE A 153 7.58 15.66 6.49
CA ILE A 153 7.23 14.24 6.63
C ILE A 153 8.06 13.36 5.69
N PHE A 154 8.16 13.75 4.42
CA PHE A 154 8.90 13.01 3.41
C PHE A 154 10.40 12.96 3.73
N GLY A 155 10.98 14.06 4.22
CA GLY A 155 12.35 14.09 4.71
C GLY A 155 12.58 13.05 5.82
N GLN A 156 11.73 13.03 6.82
CA GLN A 156 11.82 12.04 7.92
C GLN A 156 11.66 10.60 7.41
N MET A 157 10.76 10.35 6.44
CA MET A 157 10.57 9.03 5.82
C MET A 157 11.79 8.60 5.02
N ALA A 158 12.37 9.52 4.22
CA ALA A 158 13.58 9.27 3.45
C ALA A 158 14.78 8.97 4.36
N ASP A 159 14.97 9.76 5.41
CA ASP A 159 16.03 9.56 6.41
C ASP A 159 15.94 8.20 7.12
N ARG A 160 14.71 7.78 7.44
CA ARG A 160 14.49 6.54 8.18
C ARG A 160 14.61 5.28 7.34
N PHE A 161 14.09 5.31 6.11
CA PHE A 161 13.96 4.12 5.25
C PHE A 161 14.84 4.14 4.01
N GLY A 162 15.43 5.28 3.68
CA GLY A 162 16.28 5.40 2.49
C GLY A 162 15.51 5.41 1.18
N PHE A 163 14.24 5.82 1.18
CA PHE A 163 13.43 5.91 -0.04
C PHE A 163 14.11 6.82 -1.08
N ARG A 164 14.18 6.34 -2.31
CA ARG A 164 14.66 7.11 -3.45
C ARG A 164 13.65 8.17 -3.89
N TYR A 165 12.37 7.80 -3.91
CA TYR A 165 11.26 8.71 -4.21
C TYR A 165 10.11 8.50 -3.25
N ILE A 166 9.45 9.60 -2.89
CA ILE A 166 8.21 9.58 -2.11
C ILE A 166 7.19 10.42 -2.88
N ALA A 167 6.03 9.85 -3.15
CA ALA A 167 4.94 10.51 -3.84
C ALA A 167 3.67 10.52 -3.01
N SER A 168 2.96 11.64 -3.03
CA SER A 168 1.65 11.76 -2.37
C SER A 168 0.63 12.37 -3.30
N SER A 169 -0.57 11.78 -3.31
CA SER A 169 -1.75 12.41 -3.88
C SER A 169 -2.34 13.41 -2.91
N LEU A 170 -2.67 14.58 -3.41
CA LEU A 170 -3.25 15.68 -2.65
C LEU A 170 -4.70 15.86 -3.12
N ARG A 171 -5.64 15.75 -2.17
CA ARG A 171 -7.07 15.91 -2.47
C ARG A 171 -7.59 17.18 -1.86
N GLU A 172 -8.19 18.02 -2.70
CA GLU A 172 -8.96 19.18 -2.28
C GLU A 172 -10.46 18.87 -2.44
N SER A 173 -11.18 18.77 -1.32
CA SER A 173 -12.60 18.42 -1.33
C SER A 173 -13.46 19.67 -1.42
N HIS A 174 -14.08 19.93 -2.58
CA HIS A 174 -15.02 21.03 -2.80
C HIS A 174 -16.46 20.63 -2.49
N SER A 175 -16.83 19.39 -2.77
CA SER A 175 -18.13 18.78 -2.45
C SER A 175 -18.04 17.26 -2.47
N ALA A 176 -19.13 16.56 -2.15
CA ALA A 176 -19.19 15.10 -2.20
C ALA A 176 -18.87 14.51 -3.59
N SER A 177 -19.13 15.26 -4.65
CA SER A 177 -18.94 14.82 -6.05
C SER A 177 -17.93 15.65 -6.84
N ASN A 178 -17.37 16.71 -6.25
CA ASN A 178 -16.40 17.58 -6.90
C ASN A 178 -15.16 17.72 -6.04
N ASN A 179 -14.01 17.25 -6.56
CA ASN A 179 -12.75 17.27 -5.87
C ASN A 179 -11.64 17.73 -6.81
N GLY A 180 -10.75 18.58 -6.32
CA GLY A 180 -9.47 18.85 -6.94
C GLY A 180 -8.47 17.75 -6.62
N TRP A 181 -7.63 17.37 -7.56
CA TRP A 181 -6.55 16.42 -7.36
C TRP A 181 -5.25 17.00 -7.87
N SER A 182 -4.23 16.90 -7.07
CA SER A 182 -2.84 17.19 -7.41
C SER A 182 -1.94 16.14 -6.80
N ALA A 183 -0.66 16.21 -7.05
CA ALA A 183 0.32 15.31 -6.45
C ALA A 183 1.63 16.05 -6.21
N CYS A 184 2.39 15.58 -5.25
CA CYS A 184 3.78 15.98 -5.05
C CYS A 184 4.67 14.75 -5.06
N ILE A 185 5.91 14.95 -5.49
CA ILE A 185 6.96 13.94 -5.44
C ILE A 185 8.23 14.56 -4.87
N MET A 186 8.91 13.83 -4.03
CA MET A 186 10.22 14.21 -3.50
C MET A 186 11.27 13.20 -3.95
N ASP A 187 12.41 13.69 -4.42
CA ASP A 187 13.63 12.90 -4.61
C ASP A 187 14.38 12.86 -3.26
N GLY A 188 14.56 11.67 -2.69
CA GLY A 188 15.22 11.48 -1.38
C GLY A 188 16.72 11.83 -1.36
N LYS A 189 17.26 12.38 -2.47
CA LYS A 189 18.66 12.82 -2.56
C LYS A 189 18.86 14.32 -2.34
N THR A 190 17.79 15.06 -2.08
CA THR A 190 17.88 16.52 -1.83
C THR A 190 17.87 16.85 -0.36
#